data_bde287a780c75d81607a16cabfd36859
#
_entry.id   bde287a780c75d81607a16cabfd36859
#
_cell.length_a   1.000
_cell.length_b   1.000
_cell.length_c   1.000
_cell.angle_alpha   90.00
_cell.angle_beta   90.00
_cell.angle_gamma   90.00
#
_symmetry.space_group_name_H-M   'P 1'
#
loop_
_entity.id
_entity.type
_entity.pdbx_description
1 polymer ?
#
loop_
_entity_poly.entity_id
_entity_poly.type
_entity_poly.pdbx_seq_one_letter_code
_entity_poly.pdbx_strand_id
1 'polypeptide(L)'
;VPHRRLTRLRLLADDLTGALDSAARFVPLTGPIATTWRTDPMPDQSIAIDTATRDLPAAEATAAIARFAPLLTNGDPAFKKIDSLLRGHVALELAACITQFDHCILAPAFPFQGRITRGGRQLFRTVDGWQDTGVDLPAALRQRNIDVRLYDAETNADLDAIVADGRALQGRVLWCGTGGLAGALAGRLPVAKPKLPRPILALIGSDHRASATQLAAVPDLHRRLPMHHPTQIARHLAHGAAVVTVDLPAITPRDTARRAITAQFAELLRAIERPGTLFVTGGETLRHLCDALDVTHLDVDGEIEPGVPTSILRGGTWDGQRLVSRSGAFGDAGFLQRLLRTDDVL
;
A
#
# COMPACT_ATOMS: atom_id res chain seq x y z
N VAL A 1 1.60 12.36 -26.73
CA VAL A 1 0.77 13.31 -25.97
C VAL A 1 1.71 13.98 -24.95
N PRO A 2 1.80 15.32 -24.88
CA PRO A 2 2.61 15.97 -23.88
C PRO A 2 2.12 15.55 -22.49
N HIS A 3 3.00 14.99 -21.66
CA HIS A 3 2.68 14.66 -20.27
C HIS A 3 2.33 15.98 -19.56
N ARG A 4 1.05 16.15 -19.24
CA ARG A 4 0.63 17.28 -18.40
C ARG A 4 1.38 17.13 -17.07
N ARG A 5 2.22 18.11 -16.73
CA ARG A 5 2.85 18.15 -15.41
C ARG A 5 1.74 18.07 -14.36
N LEU A 6 1.78 17.05 -13.50
CA LEU A 6 0.94 17.03 -12.31
C LEU A 6 1.34 18.19 -11.44
N THR A 7 0.38 19.01 -11.08
CA THR A 7 0.65 20.18 -10.25
C THR A 7 0.75 19.81 -8.78
N ARG A 8 -0.10 18.86 -8.31
CA ARG A 8 -0.12 18.46 -6.90
C ARG A 8 -0.98 17.20 -6.71
N LEU A 9 -0.38 16.07 -6.38
CA LEU A 9 -1.13 14.88 -5.98
C LEU A 9 -1.73 15.07 -4.58
N ARG A 10 -3.03 14.76 -4.44
CA ARG A 10 -3.68 14.52 -3.17
C ARG A 10 -4.28 13.13 -3.19
N LEU A 11 -3.73 12.23 -2.40
CA LEU A 11 -4.13 10.83 -2.37
C LEU A 11 -4.61 10.47 -0.95
N LEU A 12 -5.80 9.90 -0.85
CA LEU A 12 -6.30 9.27 0.38
C LEU A 12 -6.45 7.76 0.15
N ALA A 13 -5.90 6.97 1.04
CA ALA A 13 -6.02 5.51 1.03
C ALA A 13 -6.64 5.00 2.33
N ASP A 14 -7.32 3.88 2.26
CA ASP A 14 -7.94 3.20 3.38
C ASP A 14 -6.94 2.39 4.23
N ASP A 15 -5.72 2.13 3.70
CA ASP A 15 -4.59 1.53 4.42
C ASP A 15 -3.23 2.05 3.93
N LEU A 16 -2.20 1.89 4.78
CA LEU A 16 -0.86 2.39 4.52
C LEU A 16 -0.20 1.75 3.29
N THR A 17 -0.32 0.43 3.12
CA THR A 17 0.29 -0.24 1.95
C THR A 17 -0.34 0.22 0.64
N GLY A 18 -1.64 0.49 0.64
CA GLY A 18 -2.33 1.06 -0.51
C GLY A 18 -1.91 2.50 -0.81
N ALA A 19 -1.67 3.31 0.22
CA ALA A 19 -1.14 4.66 0.07
C ALA A 19 0.24 4.63 -0.59
N LEU A 20 1.15 3.79 -0.06
CA LEU A 20 2.52 3.65 -0.55
C LEU A 20 2.58 3.10 -1.99
N ASP A 21 1.84 2.02 -2.28
CA ASP A 21 1.76 1.42 -3.63
C ASP A 21 1.28 2.43 -4.67
N SER A 22 0.23 3.19 -4.35
CA SER A 22 -0.30 4.17 -5.30
C SER A 22 0.58 5.41 -5.41
N ALA A 23 1.18 5.89 -4.32
CA ALA A 23 2.13 7.00 -4.34
C ALA A 23 3.33 6.70 -5.23
N ALA A 24 3.89 5.47 -5.17
CA ALA A 24 5.03 5.06 -5.97
C ALA A 24 4.79 5.26 -7.48
N ARG A 25 3.55 5.08 -7.95
CA ARG A 25 3.19 5.28 -9.36
C ARG A 25 3.37 6.72 -9.83
N PHE A 26 3.20 7.69 -8.94
CA PHE A 26 3.30 9.11 -9.27
C PHE A 26 4.70 9.69 -9.07
N VAL A 27 5.63 8.97 -8.44
CA VAL A 27 7.02 9.42 -8.23
C VAL A 27 7.70 9.94 -9.51
N PRO A 28 7.56 9.30 -10.70
CA PRO A 28 8.16 9.81 -11.93
C PRO A 28 7.68 11.21 -12.35
N LEU A 29 6.51 11.63 -11.86
CA LEU A 29 5.88 12.91 -12.22
C LEU A 29 6.10 14.01 -11.18
N THR A 30 6.30 13.63 -9.92
CA THR A 30 6.32 14.58 -8.80
C THR A 30 7.63 14.58 -8.02
N GLY A 31 8.52 13.60 -8.23
CA GLY A 31 9.59 13.26 -7.29
C GLY A 31 9.04 12.50 -6.07
N PRO A 32 9.84 12.33 -5.00
CA PRO A 32 9.43 11.63 -3.80
C PRO A 32 8.15 12.20 -3.19
N ILE A 33 7.29 11.30 -2.68
CA ILE A 33 5.97 11.66 -2.13
C ILE A 33 5.92 11.30 -0.66
N ALA A 34 5.69 12.32 0.18
CA ALA A 34 5.44 12.12 1.61
C ALA A 34 4.14 11.33 1.80
N THR A 35 4.23 10.18 2.46
CA THR A 35 3.09 9.34 2.82
C THR A 35 2.96 9.33 4.34
N THR A 36 1.85 9.82 4.86
CA THR A 36 1.62 9.98 6.30
C THR A 36 0.25 9.46 6.72
N TRP A 37 0.05 9.32 8.01
CA TRP A 37 -1.22 9.00 8.68
C TRP A 37 -1.56 10.04 9.75
N ARG A 38 -0.77 11.11 9.83
CA ARG A 38 -0.94 12.21 10.79
C ARG A 38 -1.70 13.36 10.15
N THR A 39 -2.27 14.20 10.98
CA THR A 39 -3.08 15.36 10.55
C THR A 39 -2.34 16.68 10.67
N ASP A 40 -1.03 16.66 10.91
CA ASP A 40 -0.21 17.86 11.01
C ASP A 40 -0.25 18.72 9.73
N PRO A 41 0.22 19.97 9.77
CA PRO A 41 0.11 20.86 8.62
C PRO A 41 0.61 20.20 7.34
N MET A 42 -0.30 20.11 6.35
CA MET A 42 -0.03 19.45 5.09
C MET A 42 0.92 20.30 4.25
N PRO A 43 2.00 19.73 3.72
CA PRO A 43 2.89 20.47 2.84
C PRO A 43 2.17 20.88 1.56
N ASP A 44 2.65 21.96 0.96
CA ASP A 44 2.20 22.37 -0.38
C ASP A 44 2.55 21.37 -1.48
N GLN A 45 3.39 20.40 -1.18
CA GLN A 45 3.84 19.34 -2.07
C GLN A 45 2.80 18.22 -2.23
N SER A 46 3.05 17.31 -3.17
CA SER A 46 2.29 16.08 -3.34
C SER A 46 2.35 15.22 -2.07
N ILE A 47 1.20 14.66 -1.68
CA ILE A 47 1.08 13.86 -0.45
C ILE A 47 0.11 12.69 -0.63
N ALA A 48 0.41 11.58 0.03
CA ALA A 48 -0.49 10.46 0.23
C ALA A 48 -0.80 10.30 1.72
N ILE A 49 -2.04 9.96 2.04
CA ILE A 49 -2.51 9.83 3.41
C ILE A 49 -3.18 8.46 3.59
N ASP A 50 -2.69 7.73 4.60
CA ASP A 50 -3.39 6.58 5.13
C ASP A 50 -4.45 7.04 6.14
N THR A 51 -5.73 6.83 5.81
CA THR A 51 -6.84 7.16 6.70
C THR A 51 -7.11 6.07 7.74
N ALA A 52 -6.49 4.90 7.56
CA ALA A 52 -6.64 3.71 8.41
C ALA A 52 -8.10 3.26 8.61
N THR A 53 -8.96 3.49 7.60
CA THR A 53 -10.41 3.28 7.72
C THR A 53 -10.86 1.86 7.39
N ARG A 54 -10.00 1.04 6.77
CA ARG A 54 -10.37 -0.27 6.22
C ARG A 54 -11.05 -1.20 7.23
N ASP A 55 -10.48 -1.32 8.41
CA ASP A 55 -10.90 -2.27 9.44
C ASP A 55 -11.66 -1.59 10.60
N LEU A 56 -11.97 -0.29 10.49
CA LEU A 56 -12.75 0.44 11.49
C LEU A 56 -14.25 0.12 11.37
N PRO A 57 -15.02 0.24 12.47
CA PRO A 57 -16.48 0.30 12.38
C PRO A 57 -16.94 1.44 11.48
N ALA A 58 -18.05 1.28 10.78
CA ALA A 58 -18.54 2.24 9.78
C ALA A 58 -18.65 3.69 10.29
N ALA A 59 -19.10 3.89 11.52
CA ALA A 59 -19.22 5.23 12.12
C ALA A 59 -17.86 5.89 12.33
N GLU A 60 -16.88 5.13 12.80
CA GLU A 60 -15.51 5.62 13.00
C GLU A 60 -14.81 5.88 11.66
N ALA A 61 -15.00 5.00 10.67
CA ALA A 61 -14.50 5.19 9.32
C ALA A 61 -15.07 6.47 8.68
N THR A 62 -16.37 6.75 8.89
CA THR A 62 -17.01 7.99 8.43
C THR A 62 -16.37 9.23 9.06
N ALA A 63 -16.16 9.21 10.36
CA ALA A 63 -15.53 10.33 11.07
C ALA A 63 -14.07 10.54 10.65
N ALA A 64 -13.32 9.44 10.47
CA ALA A 64 -11.94 9.50 10.03
C ALA A 64 -11.81 10.07 8.61
N ILE A 65 -12.57 9.55 7.64
CA ILE A 65 -12.49 10.03 6.26
C ILE A 65 -12.95 11.48 6.11
N ALA A 66 -13.95 11.93 6.88
CA ALA A 66 -14.45 13.29 6.84
C ALA A 66 -13.37 14.34 7.22
N ARG A 67 -12.40 13.96 8.07
CA ARG A 67 -11.25 14.84 8.42
C ARG A 67 -10.30 15.07 7.25
N PHE A 68 -10.13 14.08 6.39
CA PHE A 68 -9.14 14.12 5.31
C PHE A 68 -9.77 14.48 3.95
N ALA A 69 -11.05 14.21 3.74
CA ALA A 69 -11.72 14.43 2.46
C ALA A 69 -11.53 15.86 1.89
N PRO A 70 -11.57 16.95 2.70
CA PRO A 70 -11.33 18.30 2.20
C PRO A 70 -9.95 18.49 1.54
N LEU A 71 -8.94 17.69 1.90
CA LEU A 71 -7.61 17.82 1.33
C LEU A 71 -7.56 17.42 -0.16
N LEU A 72 -8.48 16.57 -0.60
CA LEU A 72 -8.59 16.17 -2.01
C LEU A 72 -8.90 17.34 -2.95
N THR A 73 -9.61 18.37 -2.47
CA THR A 73 -10.04 19.52 -3.29
C THR A 73 -8.89 20.31 -3.91
N ASN A 74 -7.72 20.27 -3.29
CA ASN A 74 -6.51 20.95 -3.75
C ASN A 74 -5.63 20.03 -4.60
N GLY A 75 -6.13 18.85 -5.01
CA GLY A 75 -5.39 17.86 -5.79
C GLY A 75 -5.62 17.97 -7.30
N ASP A 76 -4.53 17.85 -8.06
CA ASP A 76 -4.52 17.59 -9.49
C ASP A 76 -3.37 16.60 -9.79
N PRO A 77 -3.64 15.29 -9.74
CA PRO A 77 -4.94 14.66 -9.50
C PRO A 77 -5.34 14.57 -8.02
N ALA A 78 -6.67 14.56 -7.77
CA ALA A 78 -7.28 14.09 -6.53
C ALA A 78 -7.56 12.58 -6.67
N PHE A 79 -6.98 11.76 -5.80
CA PHE A 79 -7.06 10.31 -5.91
C PHE A 79 -7.54 9.66 -4.61
N LYS A 80 -8.63 8.89 -4.69
CA LYS A 80 -9.09 8.01 -3.60
C LYS A 80 -8.67 6.58 -3.91
N LYS A 81 -7.71 6.07 -3.14
CA LYS A 81 -7.26 4.68 -3.24
C LYS A 81 -8.23 3.77 -2.48
N ILE A 82 -8.61 2.69 -3.11
CA ILE A 82 -9.47 1.64 -2.53
C ILE A 82 -8.77 0.28 -2.59
N ASP A 83 -9.20 -0.63 -1.71
CA ASP A 83 -8.73 -2.01 -1.75
C ASP A 83 -9.13 -2.74 -3.03
N SER A 84 -8.20 -3.48 -3.63
CA SER A 84 -8.44 -4.18 -4.92
C SER A 84 -9.40 -5.39 -4.80
N LEU A 85 -9.71 -5.84 -3.59
CA LEU A 85 -10.75 -6.83 -3.29
C LEU A 85 -12.01 -6.19 -2.72
N LEU A 86 -12.10 -4.84 -2.70
CA LEU A 86 -13.21 -4.05 -2.19
C LEU A 86 -13.50 -4.27 -0.70
N ARG A 87 -12.48 -4.66 0.10
CA ARG A 87 -12.60 -4.69 1.56
C ARG A 87 -12.78 -3.26 2.09
N GLY A 88 -13.30 -3.14 3.30
CA GLY A 88 -13.52 -1.83 3.94
C GLY A 88 -14.81 -1.15 3.48
N HIS A 89 -14.79 0.16 3.41
CA HIS A 89 -15.97 1.00 3.35
C HIS A 89 -16.07 1.85 2.08
N VAL A 90 -15.80 1.25 0.89
CA VAL A 90 -15.62 1.97 -0.38
C VAL A 90 -16.74 2.99 -0.65
N ALA A 91 -18.01 2.57 -0.64
CA ALA A 91 -19.13 3.46 -0.94
C ALA A 91 -19.34 4.54 0.15
N LEU A 92 -19.10 4.20 1.42
CA LEU A 92 -19.20 5.14 2.53
C LEU A 92 -18.11 6.22 2.43
N GLU A 93 -16.88 5.83 2.14
CA GLU A 93 -15.76 6.77 2.02
C GLU A 93 -15.90 7.66 0.78
N LEU A 94 -16.40 7.11 -0.33
CA LEU A 94 -16.70 7.90 -1.51
C LEU A 94 -17.77 8.95 -1.25
N ALA A 95 -18.83 8.62 -0.48
CA ALA A 95 -19.85 9.59 -0.11
C ALA A 95 -19.27 10.84 0.57
N ALA A 96 -18.24 10.65 1.41
CA ALA A 96 -17.58 11.77 2.08
C ALA A 96 -16.62 12.56 1.16
N CYS A 97 -16.03 11.90 0.16
CA CYS A 97 -15.02 12.50 -0.71
C CYS A 97 -15.61 13.25 -1.92
N ILE A 98 -16.74 12.77 -2.47
CA ILE A 98 -17.23 13.21 -3.77
C ILE A 98 -17.88 14.59 -3.78
N THR A 99 -18.38 15.08 -2.65
CA THR A 99 -19.24 16.27 -2.56
C THR A 99 -18.64 17.56 -3.13
N GLN A 100 -17.35 17.58 -3.37
CA GLN A 100 -16.61 18.76 -3.85
C GLN A 100 -16.07 18.57 -5.28
N PHE A 101 -16.51 17.50 -5.97
CA PHE A 101 -16.10 17.17 -7.33
C PHE A 101 -17.31 17.14 -8.26
N ASP A 102 -17.09 17.55 -9.51
CA ASP A 102 -18.12 17.53 -10.54
C ASP A 102 -18.32 16.12 -11.10
N HIS A 103 -17.25 15.30 -11.04
CA HIS A 103 -17.26 13.93 -11.52
C HIS A 103 -16.45 13.01 -10.59
N CYS A 104 -16.86 11.73 -10.54
CA CYS A 104 -16.07 10.65 -9.93
C CYS A 104 -15.90 9.51 -10.93
N ILE A 105 -14.64 9.19 -11.23
CA ILE A 105 -14.25 8.01 -12.02
C ILE A 105 -13.88 6.90 -11.06
N LEU A 106 -14.59 5.79 -11.11
CA LEU A 106 -14.35 4.63 -10.25
C LEU A 106 -13.93 3.44 -11.11
N ALA A 107 -12.67 3.00 -10.97
CA ALA A 107 -12.10 1.86 -11.68
C ALA A 107 -11.29 0.96 -10.72
N PRO A 108 -11.93 -0.07 -10.13
CA PRO A 108 -11.33 -0.93 -9.10
C PRO A 108 -10.28 -1.91 -9.63
N ALA A 109 -10.23 -2.16 -10.94
CA ALA A 109 -9.35 -3.17 -11.53
C ALA A 109 -7.86 -2.93 -11.23
N PHE A 110 -7.12 -4.03 -11.08
CA PHE A 110 -5.65 -4.06 -10.98
C PHE A 110 -5.12 -5.28 -11.76
N PRO A 111 -5.07 -5.22 -13.09
CA PRO A 111 -4.76 -6.38 -13.93
C PRO A 111 -3.42 -7.04 -13.59
N PHE A 112 -2.40 -6.26 -13.28
CA PHE A 112 -1.08 -6.78 -12.86
C PHE A 112 -1.18 -7.72 -11.64
N GLN A 113 -2.10 -7.43 -10.72
CA GLN A 113 -2.33 -8.24 -9.52
C GLN A 113 -3.44 -9.31 -9.74
N GLY A 114 -3.87 -9.54 -10.98
CA GLY A 114 -4.96 -10.47 -11.26
C GLY A 114 -6.30 -10.02 -10.67
N ARG A 115 -6.63 -8.73 -10.79
CA ARG A 115 -7.92 -8.16 -10.38
C ARG A 115 -8.55 -7.45 -11.56
N ILE A 116 -9.78 -7.81 -11.91
CA ILE A 116 -10.53 -7.21 -13.02
C ILE A 116 -11.91 -6.78 -12.55
N THR A 117 -12.51 -5.84 -13.29
CA THR A 117 -13.92 -5.45 -13.11
C THR A 117 -14.68 -5.82 -14.37
N ARG A 118 -15.75 -6.60 -14.23
CA ARG A 118 -16.60 -7.06 -15.34
C ARG A 118 -18.07 -7.01 -14.90
N GLY A 119 -18.92 -6.32 -15.70
CA GLY A 119 -20.33 -6.13 -15.38
C GLY A 119 -20.55 -5.43 -14.03
N GLY A 120 -19.67 -4.51 -13.64
CA GLY A 120 -19.69 -3.84 -12.35
C GLY A 120 -19.28 -4.72 -11.16
N ARG A 121 -18.83 -5.96 -11.40
CA ARG A 121 -18.38 -6.91 -10.39
C ARG A 121 -16.86 -6.98 -10.35
N GLN A 122 -16.30 -6.94 -9.15
CA GLN A 122 -14.85 -7.08 -8.95
C GLN A 122 -14.48 -8.56 -8.80
N LEU A 123 -13.59 -9.03 -9.70
CA LEU A 123 -13.14 -10.41 -9.74
C LEU A 123 -11.63 -10.48 -9.44
N PHE A 124 -11.20 -11.59 -8.84
CA PHE A 124 -9.80 -11.88 -8.60
C PHE A 124 -9.42 -13.27 -9.10
N ARG A 125 -8.18 -13.40 -9.56
CA ARG A 125 -7.67 -14.64 -10.13
C ARG A 125 -7.25 -15.62 -9.01
N THR A 126 -7.71 -16.87 -9.14
CA THR A 126 -7.28 -17.99 -8.32
C THR A 126 -6.71 -19.10 -9.23
N VAL A 127 -6.28 -20.20 -8.63
CA VAL A 127 -5.85 -21.41 -9.38
C VAL A 127 -7.00 -22.03 -10.18
N ASP A 128 -8.25 -21.86 -9.68
CA ASP A 128 -9.46 -22.43 -10.29
C ASP A 128 -10.15 -21.45 -11.26
N GLY A 129 -9.54 -20.28 -11.52
CA GLY A 129 -10.11 -19.26 -12.42
C GLY A 129 -10.44 -17.94 -11.72
N TRP A 130 -11.45 -17.24 -12.25
CA TRP A 130 -11.91 -15.95 -11.72
C TRP A 130 -12.96 -16.17 -10.64
N GLN A 131 -12.78 -15.54 -9.49
CA GLN A 131 -13.76 -15.52 -8.38
C GLN A 131 -14.22 -14.10 -8.12
N ASP A 132 -15.52 -13.95 -7.80
CA ASP A 132 -16.12 -12.69 -7.39
C ASP A 132 -15.74 -12.37 -5.93
N THR A 133 -15.49 -11.11 -5.63
CA THR A 133 -15.21 -10.65 -4.25
C THR A 133 -16.43 -10.76 -3.34
N GLY A 134 -17.63 -10.93 -3.89
CA GLY A 134 -18.90 -10.95 -3.16
C GLY A 134 -19.45 -9.55 -2.83
N VAL A 135 -18.75 -8.48 -3.21
CA VAL A 135 -19.18 -7.10 -2.94
C VAL A 135 -20.02 -6.59 -4.10
N ASP A 136 -21.27 -6.22 -3.86
CA ASP A 136 -22.13 -5.54 -4.82
C ASP A 136 -21.89 -4.02 -4.72
N LEU A 137 -20.82 -3.58 -5.38
CA LEU A 137 -20.44 -2.16 -5.38
C LEU A 137 -21.50 -1.26 -6.02
N PRO A 138 -22.11 -1.61 -7.16
CA PRO A 138 -23.23 -0.84 -7.73
C PRO A 138 -24.40 -0.67 -6.76
N ALA A 139 -24.81 -1.71 -6.05
CA ALA A 139 -25.88 -1.61 -5.06
C ALA A 139 -25.50 -0.73 -3.87
N ALA A 140 -24.28 -0.89 -3.35
CA ALA A 140 -23.78 -0.07 -2.25
C ALA A 140 -23.71 1.43 -2.59
N LEU A 141 -23.36 1.78 -3.83
CA LEU A 141 -23.35 3.15 -4.35
C LEU A 141 -24.78 3.71 -4.48
N ARG A 142 -25.70 2.95 -5.08
CA ARG A 142 -27.11 3.36 -5.20
C ARG A 142 -27.78 3.60 -3.84
N GLN A 143 -27.51 2.75 -2.84
CA GLN A 143 -28.07 2.91 -1.49
C GLN A 143 -27.68 4.23 -0.83
N ARG A 144 -26.58 4.86 -1.29
CA ARG A 144 -26.07 6.13 -0.76
C ARG A 144 -26.32 7.32 -1.67
N ASN A 145 -27.07 7.14 -2.77
CA ASN A 145 -27.30 8.16 -3.81
C ASN A 145 -26.01 8.78 -4.32
N ILE A 146 -24.97 7.96 -4.50
CA ILE A 146 -23.67 8.42 -5.02
C ILE A 146 -23.66 8.26 -6.52
N ASP A 147 -23.53 9.39 -7.23
CA ASP A 147 -23.34 9.41 -8.68
C ASP A 147 -21.85 9.25 -9.00
N VAL A 148 -21.48 8.09 -9.53
CA VAL A 148 -20.12 7.77 -9.99
C VAL A 148 -20.15 7.05 -11.32
N ARG A 149 -19.13 7.28 -12.13
CA ARG A 149 -18.89 6.50 -13.34
C ARG A 149 -18.05 5.28 -12.97
N LEU A 150 -18.73 4.16 -12.70
CA LEU A 150 -18.07 2.88 -12.44
C LEU A 150 -17.73 2.23 -13.80
N TYR A 151 -16.46 1.94 -13.99
CA TYR A 151 -15.94 1.35 -15.23
C TYR A 151 -15.52 -0.10 -15.04
N ASP A 152 -15.83 -0.91 -16.03
CA ASP A 152 -15.21 -2.23 -16.21
C ASP A 152 -13.82 -2.06 -16.82
N ALA A 153 -12.89 -2.89 -16.36
CA ALA A 153 -11.53 -2.98 -16.90
C ALA A 153 -10.94 -4.36 -16.64
N GLU A 154 -10.40 -4.99 -17.67
CA GLU A 154 -9.73 -6.29 -17.58
C GLU A 154 -8.24 -6.19 -17.91
N THR A 155 -7.86 -5.15 -18.63
CA THR A 155 -6.50 -4.90 -19.10
C THR A 155 -6.00 -3.53 -18.69
N ASN A 156 -4.69 -3.34 -18.83
CA ASN A 156 -4.07 -2.03 -18.66
C ASN A 156 -4.58 -1.02 -19.74
N ALA A 157 -4.85 -1.49 -20.95
CA ALA A 157 -5.37 -0.63 -22.03
C ALA A 157 -6.76 -0.08 -21.69
N ASP A 158 -7.61 -0.88 -21.02
CA ASP A 158 -8.92 -0.41 -20.57
C ASP A 158 -8.77 0.72 -19.55
N LEU A 159 -7.84 0.57 -18.60
CA LEU A 159 -7.56 1.63 -17.61
C LEU A 159 -7.00 2.90 -18.27
N ASP A 160 -6.19 2.77 -19.33
CA ASP A 160 -5.66 3.91 -20.08
C ASP A 160 -6.79 4.64 -20.85
N ALA A 161 -7.76 3.90 -21.42
CA ALA A 161 -8.96 4.46 -22.04
C ALA A 161 -9.84 5.19 -21.00
N ILE A 162 -10.06 4.61 -19.83
CA ILE A 162 -10.80 5.25 -18.73
C ILE A 162 -10.15 6.59 -18.32
N VAL A 163 -8.82 6.62 -18.25
CA VAL A 163 -8.12 7.88 -17.96
C VAL A 163 -8.31 8.90 -19.08
N ALA A 164 -8.30 8.48 -20.34
CA ALA A 164 -8.56 9.37 -21.46
C ALA A 164 -9.98 9.97 -21.39
N ASP A 165 -10.99 9.14 -21.11
CA ASP A 165 -12.38 9.56 -20.92
C ASP A 165 -12.52 10.57 -19.78
N GLY A 166 -11.92 10.27 -18.61
CA GLY A 166 -12.01 11.15 -17.46
C GLY A 166 -11.29 12.49 -17.68
N ARG A 167 -10.17 12.50 -18.43
CA ARG A 167 -9.46 13.73 -18.79
C ARG A 167 -10.19 14.62 -19.81
N ALA A 168 -11.13 14.06 -20.54
CA ALA A 168 -12.00 14.81 -21.47
C ALA A 168 -13.15 15.55 -20.76
N LEU A 169 -13.44 15.21 -19.50
CA LEU A 169 -14.48 15.84 -18.71
C LEU A 169 -14.11 17.27 -18.33
N GLN A 170 -15.10 18.14 -18.33
CA GLN A 170 -14.95 19.51 -17.81
C GLN A 170 -15.26 19.50 -16.32
N GLY A 171 -14.51 20.30 -15.53
CA GLY A 171 -14.69 20.36 -14.08
C GLY A 171 -13.67 19.50 -13.32
N ARG A 172 -13.90 19.37 -12.02
CA ARG A 172 -13.00 18.62 -11.11
C ARG A 172 -13.36 17.16 -11.07
N VAL A 173 -12.38 16.31 -11.29
CA VAL A 173 -12.55 14.84 -11.30
C VAL A 173 -11.90 14.26 -10.04
N LEU A 174 -12.69 13.51 -9.26
CA LEU A 174 -12.16 12.58 -8.26
C LEU A 174 -11.86 11.25 -8.95
N TRP A 175 -10.61 10.85 -8.94
CA TRP A 175 -10.19 9.54 -9.40
C TRP A 175 -10.24 8.54 -8.26
N CYS A 176 -10.97 7.47 -8.41
CA CYS A 176 -11.10 6.42 -7.40
C CYS A 176 -10.73 5.06 -7.97
N GLY A 177 -9.78 4.36 -7.34
CA GLY A 177 -9.35 3.05 -7.82
C GLY A 177 -8.17 2.48 -7.07
N THR A 178 -7.49 1.56 -7.73
CA THR A 178 -6.33 0.84 -7.20
C THR A 178 -5.01 1.38 -7.78
N GLY A 179 -3.88 0.72 -7.45
CA GLY A 179 -2.59 0.98 -8.10
C GLY A 179 -2.63 0.81 -9.62
N GLY A 180 -3.60 0.08 -10.17
CA GLY A 180 -3.84 -0.04 -11.62
C GLY A 180 -4.25 1.29 -12.24
N LEU A 181 -5.27 1.95 -11.67
CA LEU A 181 -5.73 3.27 -12.13
C LEU A 181 -4.67 4.35 -11.85
N ALA A 182 -4.00 4.28 -10.69
CA ALA A 182 -2.89 5.20 -10.37
C ALA A 182 -1.78 5.13 -11.43
N GLY A 183 -1.38 3.92 -11.85
CA GLY A 183 -0.41 3.71 -12.92
C GLY A 183 -0.86 4.27 -14.27
N ALA A 184 -2.13 4.10 -14.64
CA ALA A 184 -2.70 4.67 -15.87
C ALA A 184 -2.69 6.20 -15.83
N LEU A 185 -3.08 6.81 -14.70
CA LEU A 185 -3.03 8.25 -14.48
C LEU A 185 -1.60 8.80 -14.57
N ALA A 186 -0.63 8.08 -14.06
CA ALA A 186 0.80 8.43 -14.16
C ALA A 186 1.38 8.20 -15.57
N GLY A 187 0.58 7.73 -16.53
CA GLY A 187 1.02 7.46 -17.90
C GLY A 187 1.96 6.25 -18.01
N ARG A 188 1.93 5.34 -17.03
CA ARG A 188 2.77 4.13 -16.94
C ARG A 188 4.26 4.42 -17.10
N LEU A 189 4.69 5.57 -16.61
CA LEU A 189 6.12 5.92 -16.64
C LEU A 189 6.92 4.91 -15.81
N PRO A 190 8.14 4.59 -16.23
CA PRO A 190 9.04 3.77 -15.44
C PRO A 190 9.27 4.38 -14.06
N VAL A 191 8.98 3.63 -13.01
CA VAL A 191 9.27 4.04 -11.64
C VAL A 191 10.72 3.70 -11.31
N ALA A 192 11.42 4.60 -10.61
CA ALA A 192 12.78 4.36 -10.17
C ALA A 192 12.86 3.12 -9.28
N LYS A 193 13.93 2.35 -9.46
CA LYS A 193 14.30 1.21 -8.61
C LYS A 193 15.51 1.60 -7.77
N PRO A 194 15.32 2.15 -6.56
CA PRO A 194 16.44 2.52 -5.71
C PRO A 194 17.26 1.31 -5.29
N LYS A 195 18.57 1.50 -5.14
CA LYS A 195 19.44 0.48 -4.57
C LYS A 195 18.99 0.13 -3.15
N LEU A 196 19.07 -1.15 -2.81
CA LEU A 196 18.77 -1.67 -1.49
C LEU A 196 20.08 -1.99 -0.77
N PRO A 197 20.60 -1.08 0.07
CA PRO A 197 21.80 -1.35 0.86
C PRO A 197 21.65 -2.61 1.71
N ARG A 198 22.71 -3.39 1.80
CA ARG A 198 22.78 -4.54 2.70
C ARG A 198 23.35 -4.14 4.06
N PRO A 199 23.09 -4.89 5.10
CA PRO A 199 22.26 -6.10 5.14
C PRO A 199 20.76 -5.79 5.06
N ILE A 200 19.94 -6.80 4.64
CA ILE A 200 18.48 -6.67 4.55
C ILE A 200 17.82 -7.43 5.71
N LEU A 201 17.05 -6.73 6.52
CA LEU A 201 16.19 -7.32 7.55
C LEU A 201 14.74 -7.36 7.04
N ALA A 202 14.18 -8.56 6.91
CA ALA A 202 12.80 -8.75 6.52
C ALA A 202 11.93 -9.12 7.73
N LEU A 203 10.93 -8.30 8.04
CA LEU A 203 9.94 -8.51 9.09
C LEU A 203 8.61 -8.94 8.45
N ILE A 204 8.19 -10.17 8.69
CA ILE A 204 7.00 -10.75 8.08
C ILE A 204 5.89 -10.82 9.14
N GLY A 205 5.02 -9.81 9.13
CA GLY A 205 3.88 -9.73 10.07
C GLY A 205 2.57 -10.30 9.51
N SER A 206 2.58 -10.84 8.28
CA SER A 206 1.39 -11.35 7.60
C SER A 206 1.32 -12.88 7.70
N ASP A 207 0.15 -13.41 8.05
CA ASP A 207 -0.21 -14.83 8.03
C ASP A 207 -0.76 -15.30 6.67
N HIS A 208 -0.79 -14.43 5.66
CA HIS A 208 -1.33 -14.76 4.34
C HIS A 208 -0.54 -15.92 3.69
N ARG A 209 -1.25 -16.81 2.99
CA ARG A 209 -0.68 -17.99 2.32
C ARG A 209 0.52 -17.64 1.41
N ALA A 210 0.46 -16.52 0.70
CA ALA A 210 1.59 -16.06 -0.12
C ALA A 210 2.86 -15.83 0.70
N SER A 211 2.74 -15.22 1.89
CA SER A 211 3.87 -15.03 2.81
C SER A 211 4.44 -16.37 3.30
N ALA A 212 3.58 -17.33 3.64
CA ALA A 212 4.02 -18.66 4.06
C ALA A 212 4.80 -19.40 2.94
N THR A 213 4.31 -19.33 1.70
CA THR A 213 5.00 -19.94 0.54
C THR A 213 6.37 -19.29 0.30
N GLN A 214 6.49 -17.99 0.45
CA GLN A 214 7.76 -17.26 0.28
C GLN A 214 8.75 -17.56 1.40
N LEU A 215 8.29 -17.69 2.64
CA LEU A 215 9.13 -18.13 3.78
C LEU A 215 9.72 -19.52 3.57
N ALA A 216 8.94 -20.44 3.01
CA ALA A 216 9.39 -21.80 2.69
C ALA A 216 10.52 -21.82 1.65
N ALA A 217 10.69 -20.78 0.84
CA ALA A 217 11.77 -20.65 -0.14
C ALA A 217 13.11 -20.15 0.46
N VAL A 218 13.11 -19.68 1.71
CA VAL A 218 14.30 -19.10 2.39
C VAL A 218 14.47 -19.63 3.83
N PRO A 219 14.42 -20.95 4.07
CA PRO A 219 14.41 -21.51 5.42
C PRO A 219 15.70 -21.24 6.20
N ASP A 220 16.83 -21.14 5.52
CA ASP A 220 18.15 -20.85 6.07
C ASP A 220 18.27 -19.41 6.60
N LEU A 221 17.50 -18.46 6.08
CA LEU A 221 17.46 -17.07 6.52
C LEU A 221 16.37 -16.80 7.57
N HIS A 222 15.40 -17.72 7.72
CA HIS A 222 14.23 -17.55 8.54
C HIS A 222 14.51 -17.77 10.03
N ARG A 223 14.12 -16.82 10.86
CA ARG A 223 14.24 -16.82 12.32
C ARG A 223 12.88 -16.46 12.94
N ARG A 224 12.60 -17.00 14.13
CA ARG A 224 11.31 -16.85 14.80
C ARG A 224 11.50 -16.26 16.18
N LEU A 225 10.75 -15.20 16.50
CA LEU A 225 10.68 -14.66 17.83
C LEU A 225 9.54 -15.34 18.62
N PRO A 226 9.67 -15.55 19.95
CA PRO A 226 10.84 -15.23 20.78
C PRO A 226 11.94 -16.32 20.80
N MET A 227 11.80 -17.40 20.00
CA MET A 227 12.73 -18.53 20.01
C MET A 227 14.20 -18.10 19.73
N HIS A 228 14.40 -17.15 18.81
CA HIS A 228 15.72 -16.62 18.48
C HIS A 228 15.96 -15.28 19.15
N HIS A 229 17.01 -15.21 19.96
CA HIS A 229 17.39 -13.96 20.63
C HIS A 229 17.90 -12.90 19.61
N PRO A 230 17.70 -11.58 19.84
CA PRO A 230 18.18 -10.52 18.95
C PRO A 230 19.65 -10.64 18.53
N THR A 231 20.54 -11.10 19.42
CA THR A 231 21.97 -11.32 19.08
C THR A 231 22.19 -12.41 18.04
N GLN A 232 21.34 -13.44 18.01
CA GLN A 232 21.41 -14.47 16.98
C GLN A 232 20.94 -13.93 15.63
N ILE A 233 19.88 -13.10 15.63
CA ILE A 233 19.36 -12.44 14.43
C ILE A 233 20.42 -11.46 13.90
N ALA A 234 21.07 -10.68 14.75
CA ALA A 234 22.15 -9.78 14.37
C ALA A 234 23.34 -10.51 13.71
N ARG A 235 23.74 -11.69 14.23
CA ARG A 235 24.76 -12.51 13.59
C ARG A 235 24.36 -12.97 12.19
N HIS A 236 23.11 -13.39 11.98
CA HIS A 236 22.61 -13.72 10.64
C HIS A 236 22.60 -12.51 9.72
N LEU A 237 22.17 -11.37 10.24
CA LEU A 237 22.12 -10.14 9.49
C LEU A 237 23.53 -9.73 9.01
N ALA A 238 24.56 -9.95 9.80
CA ALA A 238 25.97 -9.72 9.41
C ALA A 238 26.41 -10.53 8.17
N HIS A 239 25.69 -11.62 7.81
CA HIS A 239 25.93 -12.38 6.59
C HIS A 239 25.09 -11.90 5.39
N GLY A 240 24.47 -10.71 5.50
CA GLY A 240 23.82 -10.02 4.40
C GLY A 240 22.29 -9.95 4.48
N ALA A 241 21.61 -10.93 5.11
CA ALA A 241 20.15 -10.89 5.25
C ALA A 241 19.64 -11.77 6.40
N ALA A 242 18.48 -11.38 6.96
CA ALA A 242 17.69 -12.20 7.86
C ALA A 242 16.19 -11.96 7.63
N VAL A 243 15.37 -13.01 7.78
CA VAL A 243 13.91 -12.95 7.77
C VAL A 243 13.40 -13.30 9.15
N VAL A 244 12.52 -12.48 9.69
CA VAL A 244 12.00 -12.66 11.05
C VAL A 244 10.47 -12.72 11.04
N THR A 245 9.93 -13.72 11.71
CA THR A 245 8.51 -13.83 12.07
C THR A 245 8.35 -13.90 13.58
N VAL A 246 7.12 -13.77 14.04
CA VAL A 246 6.75 -13.95 15.46
C VAL A 246 5.90 -15.20 15.58
N ASP A 247 6.31 -16.13 16.41
CA ASP A 247 5.51 -17.30 16.75
C ASP A 247 4.46 -16.92 17.81
N LEU A 248 3.22 -17.19 17.49
CA LEU A 248 2.07 -16.97 18.36
C LEU A 248 1.28 -18.26 18.54
N PRO A 249 0.58 -18.44 19.67
CA PRO A 249 -0.36 -19.55 19.83
C PRO A 249 -1.39 -19.59 18.69
N ALA A 250 -1.76 -20.80 18.23
CA ALA A 250 -2.61 -21.02 17.07
C ALA A 250 -4.00 -20.30 17.15
N ILE A 251 -4.49 -20.04 18.36
CA ILE A 251 -5.78 -19.38 18.63
C ILE A 251 -5.50 -18.01 19.29
N THR A 252 -4.76 -17.14 18.62
CA THR A 252 -4.55 -15.77 19.11
C THR A 252 -5.53 -14.83 18.41
N PRO A 253 -6.37 -14.06 19.15
CA PRO A 253 -7.22 -13.05 18.55
C PRO A 253 -6.41 -12.04 17.73
N ARG A 254 -6.94 -11.60 16.57
CA ARG A 254 -6.23 -10.74 15.60
C ARG A 254 -5.58 -9.50 16.24
N ASP A 255 -6.31 -8.79 17.10
CA ASP A 255 -5.78 -7.59 17.77
C ASP A 255 -4.66 -7.91 18.77
N THR A 256 -4.75 -9.04 19.44
CA THR A 256 -3.71 -9.50 20.37
C THR A 256 -2.46 -9.92 19.57
N ALA A 257 -2.65 -10.66 18.48
CA ALA A 257 -1.57 -11.05 17.58
C ALA A 257 -0.84 -9.82 17.01
N ARG A 258 -1.58 -8.84 16.51
CA ARG A 258 -1.04 -7.59 16.00
C ARG A 258 -0.17 -6.87 17.03
N ARG A 259 -0.68 -6.66 18.25
CA ARG A 259 0.08 -6.02 19.33
C ARG A 259 1.34 -6.78 19.69
N ALA A 260 1.26 -8.10 19.78
CA ALA A 260 2.41 -8.95 20.12
C ALA A 260 3.47 -8.90 19.02
N ILE A 261 3.08 -9.01 17.75
CA ILE A 261 3.99 -8.91 16.60
C ILE A 261 4.71 -7.56 16.59
N THR A 262 3.96 -6.46 16.73
CA THR A 262 4.53 -5.11 16.75
C THR A 262 5.50 -4.93 17.92
N ALA A 263 5.13 -5.37 19.11
CA ALA A 263 5.98 -5.24 20.31
C ALA A 263 7.32 -5.99 20.14
N GLN A 264 7.26 -7.24 19.66
CA GLN A 264 8.46 -8.06 19.46
C GLN A 264 9.35 -7.50 18.34
N PHE A 265 8.77 -7.02 17.23
CA PHE A 265 9.56 -6.38 16.19
C PHE A 265 10.18 -5.06 16.66
N ALA A 266 9.45 -4.24 17.40
CA ALA A 266 9.99 -3.00 17.95
C ALA A 266 11.11 -3.27 18.98
N GLU A 267 10.99 -4.29 19.80
CA GLU A 267 12.03 -4.72 20.72
C GLU A 267 13.28 -5.20 19.96
N LEU A 268 13.10 -6.04 18.93
CA LEU A 268 14.20 -6.47 18.07
C LEU A 268 14.93 -5.26 17.47
N LEU A 269 14.18 -4.31 16.87
CA LEU A 269 14.77 -3.14 16.23
C LEU A 269 15.51 -2.20 17.18
N ARG A 270 15.13 -2.18 18.48
CA ARG A 270 15.90 -1.44 19.51
C ARG A 270 17.18 -2.17 19.96
N ALA A 271 17.23 -3.49 19.77
CA ALA A 271 18.31 -4.34 20.24
C ALA A 271 19.40 -4.64 19.20
N ILE A 272 19.20 -4.25 17.95
CA ILE A 272 20.14 -4.49 16.85
C ILE A 272 20.62 -3.19 16.22
N GLU A 273 21.77 -3.26 15.55
CA GLU A 273 22.20 -2.18 14.66
C GLU A 273 21.28 -2.06 13.46
N ARG A 274 21.15 -0.83 12.93
CA ARG A 274 20.31 -0.58 11.74
C ARG A 274 20.80 -1.39 10.54
N PRO A 275 19.91 -2.15 9.88
CA PRO A 275 20.25 -2.79 8.61
C PRO A 275 20.41 -1.73 7.51
N GLY A 276 21.04 -2.10 6.41
CA GLY A 276 21.05 -1.26 5.21
C GLY A 276 19.63 -1.02 4.68
N THR A 277 18.82 -2.10 4.67
CA THR A 277 17.42 -2.04 4.24
C THR A 277 16.52 -2.81 5.21
N LEU A 278 15.39 -2.19 5.57
CA LEU A 278 14.29 -2.84 6.27
C LEU A 278 13.21 -3.23 5.26
N PHE A 279 12.78 -4.49 5.27
CA PHE A 279 11.62 -4.96 4.51
C PHE A 279 10.49 -5.34 5.47
N VAL A 280 9.28 -4.83 5.25
CA VAL A 280 8.12 -5.11 6.11
C VAL A 280 6.93 -5.56 5.28
N THR A 281 6.29 -6.69 5.66
CA THR A 281 5.03 -7.11 5.08
C THR A 281 3.86 -6.88 6.02
N GLY A 282 2.73 -6.45 5.42
CA GLY A 282 1.49 -6.17 6.14
C GLY A 282 1.37 -4.70 6.54
N GLY A 283 0.29 -4.05 6.08
CA GLY A 283 0.07 -2.62 6.29
C GLY A 283 -0.09 -2.26 7.77
N GLU A 284 -0.86 -3.05 8.51
CA GLU A 284 -1.04 -2.86 9.95
C GLU A 284 0.28 -3.01 10.71
N THR A 285 1.07 -4.04 10.39
CA THR A 285 2.39 -4.26 11.01
C THR A 285 3.30 -3.06 10.75
N LEU A 286 3.39 -2.62 9.49
CA LEU A 286 4.21 -1.46 9.14
C LEU A 286 3.73 -0.20 9.87
N ARG A 287 2.44 0.06 9.89
CA ARG A 287 1.86 1.24 10.52
C ARG A 287 2.19 1.31 12.02
N HIS A 288 1.92 0.24 12.76
CA HIS A 288 2.20 0.19 14.18
C HIS A 288 3.69 0.19 14.49
N LEU A 289 4.52 -0.39 13.62
CA LEU A 289 5.96 -0.31 13.76
C LEU A 289 6.48 1.12 13.59
N CYS A 290 5.95 1.86 12.61
CA CYS A 290 6.25 3.28 12.44
C CYS A 290 5.86 4.09 13.68
N ASP A 291 4.68 3.84 14.25
CA ASP A 291 4.25 4.50 15.48
C ASP A 291 5.18 4.16 16.67
N ALA A 292 5.60 2.88 16.80
CA ALA A 292 6.51 2.43 17.89
C ALA A 292 7.94 2.97 17.75
N LEU A 293 8.32 3.46 16.59
CA LEU A 293 9.61 4.07 16.27
C LEU A 293 9.55 5.60 16.15
N ASP A 294 8.40 6.22 16.45
CA ASP A 294 8.13 7.65 16.33
C ASP A 294 8.32 8.22 14.91
N VAL A 295 8.13 7.38 13.89
CA VAL A 295 8.17 7.80 12.48
C VAL A 295 7.01 8.76 12.19
N THR A 296 7.29 9.87 11.53
CA THR A 296 6.28 10.89 11.20
C THR A 296 5.64 10.68 9.83
N HIS A 297 6.44 10.25 8.85
CA HIS A 297 6.00 9.94 7.49
C HIS A 297 7.03 9.08 6.77
N LEU A 298 6.67 8.63 5.57
CA LEU A 298 7.51 7.84 4.68
C LEU A 298 7.65 8.61 3.37
N ASP A 299 8.88 8.94 2.95
CA ASP A 299 9.14 9.50 1.63
C ASP A 299 9.19 8.36 0.61
N VAL A 300 8.13 8.16 -0.13
CA VAL A 300 8.08 7.17 -1.22
C VAL A 300 8.91 7.68 -2.39
N ASP A 301 9.92 6.93 -2.80
CA ASP A 301 10.89 7.35 -3.82
C ASP A 301 11.01 6.39 -5.01
N GLY A 302 10.28 5.28 -4.99
CA GLY A 302 10.29 4.31 -6.06
C GLY A 302 9.55 3.02 -5.74
N GLU A 303 9.82 2.00 -6.52
CA GLU A 303 9.32 0.62 -6.29
C GLU A 303 10.32 -0.40 -6.85
N ILE A 304 10.35 -1.60 -6.29
CA ILE A 304 11.14 -2.72 -6.83
C ILE A 304 10.36 -3.37 -7.97
N GLU A 305 9.11 -3.65 -7.73
CA GLU A 305 8.13 -4.14 -8.71
C GLU A 305 6.75 -3.58 -8.35
N PRO A 306 5.77 -3.64 -9.27
CA PRO A 306 4.43 -3.12 -9.02
C PRO A 306 3.80 -3.67 -7.73
N GLY A 307 3.49 -2.76 -6.78
CA GLY A 307 2.96 -3.11 -5.46
C GLY A 307 4.02 -3.36 -4.38
N VAL A 308 5.30 -3.11 -4.68
CA VAL A 308 6.42 -3.20 -3.73
C VAL A 308 7.18 -1.87 -3.68
N PRO A 309 6.58 -0.84 -3.07
CA PRO A 309 7.18 0.49 -2.97
C PRO A 309 8.43 0.51 -2.11
N THR A 310 9.32 1.44 -2.44
CA THR A 310 10.48 1.82 -1.63
C THR A 310 10.25 3.18 -1.00
N SER A 311 10.77 3.38 0.20
CA SER A 311 10.63 4.63 0.94
C SER A 311 11.84 4.90 1.82
N ILE A 312 11.90 6.12 2.33
CA ILE A 312 12.79 6.50 3.44
C ILE A 312 11.93 6.85 4.64
N LEU A 313 12.22 6.26 5.79
CA LEU A 313 11.58 6.64 7.06
C LEU A 313 12.00 8.07 7.43
N ARG A 314 11.05 8.85 7.93
CA ARG A 314 11.28 10.20 8.41
C ARG A 314 10.80 10.38 9.84
N GLY A 315 11.66 10.97 10.64
CA GLY A 315 11.45 11.15 12.08
C GLY A 315 11.77 9.91 12.90
N GLY A 316 11.70 10.09 14.22
CA GLY A 316 11.97 9.03 15.18
C GLY A 316 13.41 8.54 15.20
N THR A 317 13.60 7.41 15.89
CA THR A 317 14.94 6.82 16.08
C THR A 317 15.55 6.22 14.82
N TRP A 318 14.72 5.97 13.80
CA TRP A 318 15.13 5.33 12.54
C TRP A 318 15.03 6.28 11.33
N ASP A 319 15.13 7.60 11.56
CA ASP A 319 15.16 8.59 10.47
C ASP A 319 16.26 8.28 9.45
N GLY A 320 15.93 8.40 8.16
CA GLY A 320 16.82 8.08 7.05
C GLY A 320 16.91 6.59 6.68
N GLN A 321 16.22 5.68 7.40
CA GLN A 321 16.26 4.25 7.08
C GLN A 321 15.58 3.94 5.76
N ARG A 322 16.26 3.17 4.88
CA ARG A 322 15.67 2.58 3.68
C ARG A 322 14.60 1.54 4.07
N LEU A 323 13.41 1.70 3.54
CA LEU A 323 12.29 0.77 3.71
C LEU A 323 11.85 0.22 2.37
N VAL A 324 11.53 -1.06 2.35
CA VAL A 324 10.72 -1.71 1.32
C VAL A 324 9.46 -2.25 1.99
N SER A 325 8.32 -1.98 1.44
CA SER A 325 7.05 -2.46 2.02
C SER A 325 6.19 -3.19 1.00
N ARG A 326 5.31 -4.07 1.49
CA ARG A 326 4.43 -4.86 0.63
C ARG A 326 3.20 -5.34 1.39
N SER A 327 2.07 -5.43 0.68
CA SER A 327 0.92 -6.19 1.17
C SER A 327 1.29 -7.67 1.31
N GLY A 328 0.86 -8.33 2.39
CA GLY A 328 1.12 -9.75 2.61
C GLY A 328 0.53 -10.68 1.53
N ALA A 329 -0.46 -10.21 0.76
CA ALA A 329 -1.10 -10.96 -0.31
C ALA A 329 -0.37 -10.87 -1.67
N PHE A 330 0.71 -10.08 -1.80
CA PHE A 330 1.38 -9.82 -3.07
C PHE A 330 2.68 -10.63 -3.22
N GLY A 331 3.15 -10.71 -4.48
CA GLY A 331 4.39 -11.38 -4.87
C GLY A 331 4.26 -12.89 -5.07
N ASP A 332 5.07 -13.43 -5.97
CA ASP A 332 5.19 -14.87 -6.22
C ASP A 332 6.01 -15.59 -5.13
N ALA A 333 6.09 -16.93 -5.22
CA ALA A 333 6.81 -17.76 -4.26
C ALA A 333 8.32 -17.44 -4.16
N GLY A 334 8.95 -16.99 -5.24
CA GLY A 334 10.38 -16.65 -5.29
C GLY A 334 10.72 -15.23 -4.85
N PHE A 335 9.75 -14.41 -4.53
CA PHE A 335 9.98 -12.99 -4.23
C PHE A 335 11.02 -12.75 -3.13
N LEU A 336 10.87 -13.37 -1.96
CA LEU A 336 11.84 -13.21 -0.86
C LEU A 336 13.23 -13.71 -1.23
N GLN A 337 13.30 -14.81 -2.00
CA GLN A 337 14.58 -15.34 -2.46
C GLN A 337 15.31 -14.35 -3.36
N ARG A 338 14.62 -13.73 -4.32
CA ARG A 338 15.20 -12.68 -5.18
C ARG A 338 15.63 -11.48 -4.36
N LEU A 339 14.76 -10.97 -3.49
CA LEU A 339 15.05 -9.80 -2.66
C LEU A 339 16.28 -9.99 -1.76
N LEU A 340 16.44 -11.18 -1.17
CA LEU A 340 17.41 -11.40 -0.10
C LEU A 340 18.74 -12.01 -0.57
N ARG A 341 18.78 -12.68 -1.72
CA ARG A 341 19.96 -13.45 -2.19
C ARG A 341 20.67 -12.85 -3.40
N THR A 342 20.06 -11.88 -4.08
CA THR A 342 20.69 -11.28 -5.27
C THR A 342 21.57 -10.10 -4.84
N ASP A 343 22.86 -10.15 -5.15
CA ASP A 343 23.79 -9.05 -4.85
C ASP A 343 23.56 -7.86 -5.79
N ASP A 344 23.05 -8.10 -6.99
CA ASP A 344 22.53 -7.08 -7.91
C ASP A 344 21.01 -7.08 -7.83
N VAL A 345 20.44 -6.25 -6.96
CA VAL A 345 19.01 -6.04 -6.95
C VAL A 345 18.63 -5.20 -8.16
N LEU A 346 18.25 -5.94 -9.21
CA LEU A 346 17.32 -5.60 -10.30
C LEU A 346 17.64 -4.35 -11.10
#